data_b5418e03d597b6ec44dfd9e53228b882
#
_entry.id   b5418e03d597b6ec44dfd9e53228b882
#
_cell.length_a   1.000
_cell.length_b   1.000
_cell.length_c   1.000
_cell.angle_alpha   90.00
_cell.angle_beta   90.00
_cell.angle_gamma   90.00
#
_symmetry.space_group_name_H-M   'P 1'
#
loop_
_entity.id
_entity.type
_entity.pdbx_description
1 polymer ?
#
loop_
_entity_poly.entity_id
_entity_poly.type
_entity_poly.pdbx_seq_one_letter_code
_entity_poly.pdbx_strand_id
1 'polypeptide(L)'
;MLNRYLDISTEVKEALEQGKPVVALESTIISHGMPYPQNVETAMNVEKLIRENGAVPATIAIIKGRLKAGLTAEEIDYLGRAGHAVPKASRRDLPVLVAKGSDGACTVTTTMMIAHMAGIQVFATGGIGGVHRGAETTMDISADLEELGQTPVMVQTIVQILSLPLLLEFSFVVSYHAVLDVSDHYYHHERMFHSVRFHSFHLNYNNYIDSP
;
A
#
# COMPACT_ATOMS: atom_id res chain seq x y z
N MET A 1 -19.35 2.04 10.56
CA MET A 1 -20.39 2.24 9.54
C MET A 1 -19.90 1.93 8.11
N LEU A 2 -18.62 2.13 7.77
CA LEU A 2 -18.04 1.81 6.45
C LEU A 2 -17.84 0.31 6.20
N ASN A 3 -17.75 -0.54 7.24
CA ASN A 3 -17.55 -2.00 7.10
C ASN A 3 -18.60 -2.70 6.22
N ARG A 4 -19.80 -2.13 6.09
CA ARG A 4 -20.82 -2.68 5.16
C ARG A 4 -20.44 -2.57 3.68
N TYR A 5 -19.46 -1.73 3.35
CA TYR A 5 -18.94 -1.54 1.99
C TYR A 5 -17.62 -2.26 1.76
N LEU A 6 -17.07 -2.93 2.79
CA LEU A 6 -15.81 -3.65 2.73
C LEU A 6 -16.04 -5.10 2.30
N ASP A 7 -15.33 -5.50 1.25
CA ASP A 7 -15.22 -6.86 0.77
C ASP A 7 -13.78 -7.35 1.01
N ILE A 8 -13.63 -8.36 1.83
CA ILE A 8 -12.35 -9.03 2.07
C ILE A 8 -12.37 -10.35 1.31
N SER A 9 -11.33 -10.63 0.51
CA SER A 9 -11.23 -11.90 -0.19
C SER A 9 -11.16 -13.08 0.79
N THR A 10 -11.60 -14.23 0.37
CA THR A 10 -11.59 -15.45 1.21
C THR A 10 -10.17 -15.77 1.68
N GLU A 11 -9.17 -15.68 0.78
CA GLU A 11 -7.76 -15.93 1.10
C GLU A 11 -7.26 -14.98 2.20
N VAL A 12 -7.53 -13.68 2.09
CA VAL A 12 -7.12 -12.68 3.09
C VAL A 12 -7.83 -12.92 4.41
N LYS A 13 -9.13 -13.18 4.39
CA LYS A 13 -9.92 -13.43 5.60
C LYS A 13 -9.42 -14.66 6.36
N GLU A 14 -9.23 -15.78 5.67
CA GLU A 14 -8.71 -17.01 6.27
C GLU A 14 -7.28 -16.82 6.82
N ALA A 15 -6.43 -16.06 6.11
CA ALA A 15 -5.09 -15.77 6.58
C ALA A 15 -5.11 -14.96 7.89
N LEU A 16 -5.94 -13.93 7.98
CA LEU A 16 -6.09 -13.13 9.19
C LEU A 16 -6.64 -13.96 10.37
N GLU A 17 -7.65 -14.81 10.12
CA GLU A 17 -8.22 -15.70 11.14
C GLU A 17 -7.20 -16.74 11.65
N GLN A 18 -6.27 -17.16 10.80
CA GLN A 18 -5.19 -18.09 11.15
C GLN A 18 -3.94 -17.43 11.70
N GLY A 19 -3.92 -16.10 11.84
CA GLY A 19 -2.75 -15.34 12.27
C GLY A 19 -1.57 -15.38 11.29
N LYS A 20 -1.83 -15.65 10.00
CA LYS A 20 -0.81 -15.60 8.96
C LYS A 20 -0.51 -14.15 8.57
N PRO A 21 0.74 -13.85 8.16
CA PRO A 21 1.09 -12.51 7.71
C PRO A 21 0.33 -12.14 6.43
N VAL A 22 -0.29 -10.96 6.44
CA VAL A 22 -0.97 -10.38 5.28
C VAL A 22 -0.32 -9.05 4.96
N VAL A 23 -0.02 -8.80 3.68
CA VAL A 23 0.60 -7.56 3.20
C VAL A 23 -0.34 -6.86 2.24
N ALA A 24 -0.79 -5.66 2.61
CA ALA A 24 -1.55 -4.79 1.73
C ALA A 24 -0.66 -4.23 0.60
N LEU A 25 -1.26 -4.03 -0.56
CA LEU A 25 -0.65 -3.40 -1.73
C LEU A 25 -1.59 -2.34 -2.29
N GLU A 26 -1.04 -1.20 -2.74
CA GLU A 26 -1.83 -0.16 -3.39
C GLU A 26 -2.19 -0.52 -4.84
N SER A 27 -3.19 0.17 -5.40
CA SER A 27 -3.61 -0.02 -6.79
C SER A 27 -3.29 1.17 -7.71
N THR A 28 -2.76 2.27 -7.18
CA THR A 28 -2.34 3.40 -8.01
C THR A 28 -1.29 2.99 -9.04
N ILE A 29 -0.35 2.12 -8.66
CA ILE A 29 0.67 1.63 -9.59
C ILE A 29 0.06 0.82 -10.74
N ILE A 30 -1.06 0.13 -10.52
CA ILE A 30 -1.75 -0.66 -11.56
C ILE A 30 -2.38 0.27 -12.58
N SER A 31 -3.12 1.31 -12.14
CA SER A 31 -3.88 2.17 -13.04
C SER A 31 -3.09 3.37 -13.56
N HIS A 32 -2.02 3.79 -12.88
CA HIS A 32 -1.30 5.04 -13.18
C HIS A 32 0.22 4.91 -13.22
N GLY A 33 0.78 3.74 -12.88
CA GLY A 33 2.23 3.59 -12.79
C GLY A 33 2.90 3.21 -14.11
N MET A 34 2.33 2.25 -14.82
CA MET A 34 2.91 1.68 -16.03
C MET A 34 1.83 1.43 -17.09
N PRO A 35 2.21 1.37 -18.39
CA PRO A 35 1.26 1.01 -19.43
C PRO A 35 0.83 -0.48 -19.32
N TYR A 36 -0.37 -0.76 -19.83
CA TYR A 36 -0.84 -2.14 -20.02
C TYR A 36 -0.04 -2.82 -21.15
N PRO A 37 0.37 -4.11 -21.04
CA PRO A 37 0.06 -5.05 -19.98
C PRO A 37 1.07 -5.07 -18.82
N GLN A 38 2.17 -4.31 -18.87
CA GLN A 38 3.27 -4.33 -17.89
C GLN A 38 2.79 -4.04 -16.44
N ASN A 39 1.80 -3.16 -16.29
CA ASN A 39 1.21 -2.84 -15.00
C ASN A 39 0.58 -4.07 -14.31
N VAL A 40 -0.16 -4.88 -15.06
CA VAL A 40 -0.78 -6.12 -14.57
C VAL A 40 0.28 -7.17 -14.26
N GLU A 41 1.22 -7.38 -15.17
CA GLU A 41 2.33 -8.32 -14.98
C GLU A 41 3.14 -8.00 -13.73
N THR A 42 3.43 -6.72 -13.50
CA THR A 42 4.15 -6.27 -12.30
C THR A 42 3.35 -6.53 -11.03
N ALA A 43 2.05 -6.18 -11.02
CA ALA A 43 1.19 -6.43 -9.85
C ALA A 43 1.12 -7.92 -9.51
N MET A 44 0.90 -8.77 -10.50
CA MET A 44 0.85 -10.22 -10.33
C MET A 44 2.18 -10.81 -9.86
N ASN A 45 3.31 -10.30 -10.37
CA ASN A 45 4.64 -10.72 -9.92
C ASN A 45 4.92 -10.32 -8.47
N VAL A 46 4.51 -9.12 -8.05
CA VAL A 46 4.64 -8.68 -6.65
C VAL A 46 3.81 -9.58 -5.73
N GLU A 47 2.57 -9.87 -6.07
CA GLU A 47 1.74 -10.79 -5.29
C GLU A 47 2.37 -12.20 -5.21
N LYS A 48 2.89 -12.70 -6.33
CA LYS A 48 3.59 -13.99 -6.37
C LYS A 48 4.79 -14.01 -5.42
N LEU A 49 5.63 -12.98 -5.45
CA LEU A 49 6.80 -12.86 -4.57
C LEU A 49 6.40 -12.85 -3.08
N ILE A 50 5.32 -12.16 -2.73
CA ILE A 50 4.79 -12.16 -1.36
C ILE A 50 4.39 -13.57 -0.94
N ARG A 51 3.67 -14.32 -1.80
CA ARG A 51 3.27 -15.72 -1.53
C ARG A 51 4.47 -16.65 -1.40
N GLU A 52 5.47 -16.53 -2.26
CA GLU A 52 6.71 -17.32 -2.20
C GLU A 52 7.50 -17.10 -0.90
N ASN A 53 7.30 -15.92 -0.27
CA ASN A 53 7.91 -15.61 1.02
C ASN A 53 6.99 -15.88 2.23
N GLY A 54 5.92 -16.62 2.04
CA GLY A 54 5.07 -17.13 3.12
C GLY A 54 4.05 -16.14 3.67
N ALA A 55 3.82 -15.02 2.99
CA ALA A 55 2.77 -14.05 3.33
C ALA A 55 1.63 -14.09 2.31
N VAL A 56 0.48 -13.52 2.67
CA VAL A 56 -0.68 -13.40 1.78
C VAL A 56 -0.78 -11.95 1.28
N PRO A 57 -0.74 -11.71 -0.04
CA PRO A 57 -0.93 -10.37 -0.59
C PRO A 57 -2.40 -9.97 -0.54
N ALA A 58 -2.64 -8.69 -0.30
CA ALA A 58 -3.96 -8.08 -0.33
C ALA A 58 -3.89 -6.78 -1.14
N THR A 59 -4.01 -6.88 -2.47
CA THR A 59 -4.12 -5.69 -3.32
C THR A 59 -5.45 -5.00 -3.03
N ILE A 60 -5.40 -3.68 -2.78
CA ILE A 60 -6.52 -2.87 -2.31
C ILE A 60 -6.94 -1.88 -3.40
N ALA A 61 -8.25 -1.86 -3.69
CA ALA A 61 -8.87 -0.90 -4.60
C ALA A 61 -10.32 -0.63 -4.22
N ILE A 62 -10.94 0.32 -4.89
CA ILE A 62 -12.39 0.54 -4.87
C ILE A 62 -12.93 0.06 -6.22
N ILE A 63 -13.87 -0.88 -6.20
CA ILE A 63 -14.52 -1.39 -7.42
C ILE A 63 -16.03 -1.30 -7.25
N LYS A 64 -16.70 -0.55 -8.14
CA LYS A 64 -18.16 -0.29 -8.11
C LYS A 64 -18.62 0.18 -6.73
N GLY A 65 -17.83 1.07 -6.10
CA GLY A 65 -18.13 1.61 -4.78
C GLY A 65 -17.90 0.63 -3.62
N ARG A 66 -17.32 -0.55 -3.89
CA ARG A 66 -16.95 -1.52 -2.85
C ARG A 66 -15.47 -1.37 -2.52
N LEU A 67 -15.17 -1.31 -1.23
CA LEU A 67 -13.80 -1.29 -0.70
C LEU A 67 -13.29 -2.72 -0.71
N LYS A 68 -12.31 -3.02 -1.55
CA LYS A 68 -11.81 -4.37 -1.75
C LYS A 68 -10.48 -4.53 -1.02
N ALA A 69 -10.34 -5.62 -0.25
CA ALA A 69 -9.07 -6.06 0.33
C ALA A 69 -8.76 -7.48 -0.18
N GLY A 70 -7.80 -7.58 -1.09
CA GLY A 70 -7.49 -8.78 -1.86
C GLY A 70 -8.31 -8.82 -3.15
N LEU A 71 -7.73 -8.29 -4.24
CA LEU A 71 -8.31 -8.35 -5.58
C LEU A 71 -8.11 -9.73 -6.19
N THR A 72 -9.03 -10.12 -7.09
CA THR A 72 -8.81 -11.25 -7.97
C THR A 72 -7.91 -10.86 -9.15
N ALA A 73 -7.35 -11.85 -9.86
CA ALA A 73 -6.55 -11.62 -11.05
C ALA A 73 -7.34 -10.84 -12.14
N GLU A 74 -8.64 -11.15 -12.26
CA GLU A 74 -9.56 -10.48 -13.19
C GLU A 74 -9.80 -9.02 -12.78
N GLU A 75 -9.90 -8.72 -11.48
CA GLU A 75 -10.04 -7.36 -10.97
C GLU A 75 -8.75 -6.56 -11.18
N ILE A 76 -7.59 -7.17 -11.00
CA ILE A 76 -6.29 -6.55 -11.30
C ILE A 76 -6.16 -6.24 -12.80
N ASP A 77 -6.49 -7.20 -13.67
CA ASP A 77 -6.48 -7.01 -15.14
C ASP A 77 -7.47 -5.92 -15.57
N TYR A 78 -8.67 -5.91 -14.99
CA TYR A 78 -9.67 -4.88 -15.21
C TYR A 78 -9.13 -3.48 -14.90
N LEU A 79 -8.55 -3.27 -13.71
CA LEU A 79 -7.96 -1.99 -13.32
C LEU A 79 -6.79 -1.60 -14.21
N GLY A 80 -5.97 -2.57 -14.62
CA GLY A 80 -4.84 -2.35 -15.50
C GLY A 80 -5.26 -1.90 -16.90
N ARG A 81 -6.29 -2.50 -17.47
CA ARG A 81 -6.86 -2.11 -18.79
C ARG A 81 -7.53 -0.75 -18.71
N ALA A 82 -8.29 -0.49 -17.64
CA ALA A 82 -8.97 0.78 -17.45
C ALA A 82 -7.98 1.94 -17.27
N GLY A 83 -6.82 1.68 -16.66
CA GLY A 83 -5.73 2.63 -16.57
C GLY A 83 -6.16 3.98 -16.00
N HIS A 84 -5.77 5.05 -16.66
CA HIS A 84 -6.08 6.43 -16.25
C HIS A 84 -7.57 6.79 -16.21
N ALA A 85 -8.46 5.96 -16.76
CA ALA A 85 -9.91 6.17 -16.64
C ALA A 85 -10.40 5.93 -15.21
N VAL A 86 -9.67 5.13 -14.41
CA VAL A 86 -9.94 4.96 -12.98
C VAL A 86 -9.28 6.09 -12.20
N PRO A 87 -10.04 6.93 -11.47
CA PRO A 87 -9.46 8.03 -10.73
C PRO A 87 -8.59 7.55 -9.57
N LYS A 88 -7.54 8.31 -9.24
CA LYS A 88 -6.82 8.12 -7.98
C LYS A 88 -7.76 8.44 -6.81
N ALA A 89 -7.81 7.54 -5.84
CA ALA A 89 -8.63 7.68 -4.66
C ALA A 89 -7.75 8.01 -3.45
N SER A 90 -7.94 9.19 -2.87
CA SER A 90 -7.39 9.59 -1.58
C SER A 90 -8.51 9.66 -0.54
N ARG A 91 -8.19 10.04 0.70
CA ARG A 91 -9.16 10.11 1.82
C ARG A 91 -10.47 10.84 1.43
N ARG A 92 -10.36 12.00 0.80
CA ARG A 92 -11.52 12.83 0.41
C ARG A 92 -12.41 12.19 -0.66
N ASP A 93 -11.82 11.33 -1.51
CA ASP A 93 -12.51 10.74 -2.66
C ASP A 93 -13.30 9.48 -2.27
N LEU A 94 -12.86 8.78 -1.20
CA LEU A 94 -13.42 7.53 -0.74
C LEU A 94 -14.94 7.58 -0.54
N PRO A 95 -15.53 8.52 0.24
CA PRO A 95 -16.98 8.57 0.45
C PRO A 95 -17.73 8.87 -0.84
N VAL A 96 -17.15 9.68 -1.74
CA VAL A 96 -17.78 10.06 -3.01
C VAL A 96 -17.82 8.86 -3.95
N LEU A 97 -16.72 8.11 -4.07
CA LEU A 97 -16.64 6.91 -4.93
C LEU A 97 -17.58 5.82 -4.44
N VAL A 98 -17.65 5.60 -3.13
CA VAL A 98 -18.58 4.65 -2.52
C VAL A 98 -20.03 5.06 -2.81
N ALA A 99 -20.39 6.32 -2.60
CA ALA A 99 -21.76 6.82 -2.82
C ALA A 99 -22.20 6.76 -4.29
N LYS A 100 -21.25 6.97 -5.22
CA LYS A 100 -21.50 6.91 -6.66
C LYS A 100 -21.45 5.50 -7.24
N GLY A 101 -21.01 4.50 -6.49
CA GLY A 101 -20.75 3.16 -7.02
C GLY A 101 -19.64 3.14 -8.06
N SER A 102 -18.63 4.01 -7.91
CA SER A 102 -17.55 4.20 -8.88
C SER A 102 -16.29 3.44 -8.48
N ASP A 103 -15.39 3.27 -9.46
CA ASP A 103 -14.07 2.69 -9.23
C ASP A 103 -13.08 3.73 -8.71
N GLY A 104 -12.02 3.27 -8.04
CA GLY A 104 -10.93 4.10 -7.55
C GLY A 104 -9.64 3.31 -7.36
N ALA A 105 -8.55 3.84 -7.90
CA ALA A 105 -7.21 3.34 -7.65
C ALA A 105 -6.69 3.95 -6.34
N CYS A 106 -6.54 3.10 -5.32
CA CYS A 106 -6.18 3.52 -3.97
C CYS A 106 -4.74 4.02 -3.91
N THR A 107 -4.55 5.25 -3.41
CA THR A 107 -3.26 5.81 -3.02
C THR A 107 -2.83 5.21 -1.68
N VAL A 108 -1.63 5.57 -1.20
CA VAL A 108 -1.12 5.15 0.12
C VAL A 108 -2.16 5.43 1.21
N THR A 109 -2.69 6.65 1.27
CA THR A 109 -3.73 7.06 2.22
C THR A 109 -4.91 6.08 2.25
N THR A 110 -5.55 5.87 1.11
CA THR A 110 -6.78 5.05 1.06
C THR A 110 -6.49 3.58 1.25
N THR A 111 -5.31 3.12 0.80
CA THR A 111 -4.84 1.75 1.06
C THR A 111 -4.68 1.50 2.56
N MET A 112 -4.06 2.42 3.30
CA MET A 112 -3.93 2.31 4.75
C MET A 112 -5.29 2.25 5.44
N MET A 113 -6.23 3.14 5.06
CA MET A 113 -7.58 3.16 5.63
C MET A 113 -8.32 1.84 5.43
N ILE A 114 -8.30 1.29 4.21
CA ILE A 114 -8.98 0.03 3.89
C ILE A 114 -8.27 -1.15 4.54
N ALA A 115 -6.92 -1.19 4.53
CA ALA A 115 -6.12 -2.19 5.21
C ALA A 115 -6.47 -2.26 6.71
N HIS A 116 -6.49 -1.11 7.39
CA HIS A 116 -6.88 -1.01 8.80
C HIS A 116 -8.30 -1.53 9.04
N MET A 117 -9.27 -1.13 8.20
CA MET A 117 -10.65 -1.65 8.30
C MET A 117 -10.74 -3.15 8.10
N ALA A 118 -9.87 -3.73 7.28
CA ALA A 118 -9.78 -5.17 7.04
C ALA A 118 -9.01 -5.93 8.14
N GLY A 119 -8.34 -5.23 9.06
CA GLY A 119 -7.49 -5.85 10.09
C GLY A 119 -6.06 -6.16 9.61
N ILE A 120 -5.64 -5.64 8.46
CA ILE A 120 -4.30 -5.82 7.91
C ILE A 120 -3.37 -4.78 8.57
N GLN A 121 -2.23 -5.24 9.08
CA GLN A 121 -1.30 -4.42 9.86
C GLN A 121 -0.07 -3.96 9.07
N VAL A 122 0.21 -4.56 7.91
CA VAL A 122 1.40 -4.29 7.09
C VAL A 122 0.99 -3.89 5.68
N PHE A 123 1.57 -2.82 5.18
CA PHE A 123 1.41 -2.33 3.82
C PHE A 123 2.77 -2.08 3.17
N ALA A 124 3.00 -2.64 1.99
CA ALA A 124 4.21 -2.42 1.21
C ALA A 124 3.91 -1.53 -0.01
N THR A 125 4.71 -0.48 -0.20
CA THR A 125 4.57 0.47 -1.32
C THR A 125 5.92 0.84 -1.91
N GLY A 126 5.94 1.21 -3.18
CA GLY A 126 7.13 1.77 -3.84
C GLY A 126 7.49 3.19 -3.39
N GLY A 127 6.57 3.92 -2.78
CA GLY A 127 6.80 5.28 -2.30
C GLY A 127 5.57 5.89 -1.64
N ILE A 128 5.82 6.93 -0.86
CA ILE A 128 4.79 7.74 -0.21
C ILE A 128 4.83 9.16 -0.75
N GLY A 129 3.71 9.86 -0.69
CA GLY A 129 3.66 11.29 -0.95
C GLY A 129 4.33 12.07 0.18
N GLY A 130 4.74 13.30 -0.12
CA GLY A 130 5.48 14.16 0.81
C GLY A 130 5.05 15.62 0.73
N VAL A 131 5.92 16.50 1.20
CA VAL A 131 5.84 17.95 1.04
C VAL A 131 6.50 18.31 -0.29
N HIS A 132 5.74 18.82 -1.25
CA HIS A 132 6.26 19.17 -2.56
C HIS A 132 7.08 20.47 -2.50
N ARG A 133 8.04 20.61 -3.43
CA ARG A 133 8.83 21.82 -3.52
C ARG A 133 7.93 23.04 -3.79
N GLY A 134 8.05 24.09 -3.02
CA GLY A 134 7.18 25.28 -3.11
C GLY A 134 5.90 25.15 -2.29
N ALA A 135 5.75 24.13 -1.46
CA ALA A 135 4.57 23.93 -0.64
C ALA A 135 4.30 25.06 0.35
N GLU A 136 5.32 25.84 0.70
CA GLU A 136 5.20 27.06 1.53
C GLU A 136 4.29 28.13 0.90
N THR A 137 4.10 28.08 -0.41
CA THR A 137 3.22 28.98 -1.15
C THR A 137 2.01 28.28 -1.77
N THR A 138 2.16 27.02 -2.20
CA THR A 138 1.12 26.27 -2.91
C THR A 138 0.27 25.42 -1.98
N MET A 139 0.73 25.14 -0.77
CA MET A 139 0.14 24.16 0.17
C MET A 139 0.01 22.75 -0.44
N ASP A 140 0.87 22.42 -1.41
CA ASP A 140 0.88 21.11 -2.05
C ASP A 140 1.59 20.08 -1.15
N ILE A 141 0.80 19.51 -0.25
CA ILE A 141 1.21 18.53 0.75
C ILE A 141 0.35 17.29 0.58
N SER A 142 0.99 16.13 0.52
CA SER A 142 0.28 14.87 0.37
C SER A 142 -0.53 14.51 1.62
N ALA A 143 -1.76 14.02 1.40
CA ALA A 143 -2.59 13.45 2.45
C ALA A 143 -1.98 12.19 3.10
N ASP A 144 -0.99 11.58 2.46
CA ASP A 144 -0.31 10.39 3.00
C ASP A 144 0.38 10.69 4.33
N LEU A 145 0.94 11.91 4.48
CA LEU A 145 1.63 12.30 5.71
C LEU A 145 0.68 12.36 6.92
N GLU A 146 -0.53 12.89 6.71
CA GLU A 146 -1.55 12.93 7.76
C GLU A 146 -2.04 11.51 8.11
N GLU A 147 -2.27 10.68 7.08
CA GLU A 147 -2.74 9.31 7.28
C GLU A 147 -1.73 8.44 8.01
N LEU A 148 -0.44 8.59 7.69
CA LEU A 148 0.66 7.91 8.40
C LEU A 148 0.65 8.21 9.91
N GLY A 149 0.21 9.42 10.29
CA GLY A 149 0.11 9.82 11.70
C GLY A 149 -1.17 9.33 12.42
N GLN A 150 -2.18 8.84 11.70
CA GLN A 150 -3.50 8.54 12.26
C GLN A 150 -3.88 7.07 12.19
N THR A 151 -3.43 6.35 11.17
CA THR A 151 -3.86 4.97 10.91
C THR A 151 -2.80 3.97 11.32
N PRO A 152 -3.10 3.05 12.25
CA PRO A 152 -2.13 2.10 12.80
C PRO A 152 -1.86 0.94 11.82
N VAL A 153 -1.24 1.24 10.69
CA VAL A 153 -0.74 0.30 9.68
C VAL A 153 0.73 0.59 9.47
N MET A 154 1.58 -0.41 9.62
CA MET A 154 3.00 -0.29 9.32
C MET A 154 3.19 -0.17 7.81
N VAL A 155 3.80 0.93 7.35
CA VAL A 155 4.09 1.15 5.94
C VAL A 155 5.58 0.90 5.67
N GLN A 156 5.86 -0.09 4.83
CA GLN A 156 7.19 -0.37 4.31
C GLN A 156 7.33 0.31 2.95
N THR A 157 8.28 1.22 2.83
CA THR A 157 8.59 1.88 1.55
C THR A 157 10.09 1.78 1.24
N ILE A 158 10.42 1.78 -0.06
CA ILE A 158 11.80 1.89 -0.54
C ILE A 158 12.06 3.37 -0.83
N VAL A 159 12.91 4.00 -0.03
CA VAL A 159 13.38 5.37 -0.31
C VAL A 159 14.72 5.29 -1.02
N GLN A 160 14.75 5.65 -2.29
CA GLN A 160 15.98 5.79 -3.04
C GLN A 160 16.52 7.21 -2.84
N ILE A 161 17.56 7.36 -2.02
CA ILE A 161 18.24 8.65 -1.86
C ILE A 161 19.23 8.80 -3.02
N LEU A 162 18.82 9.52 -4.06
CA LEU A 162 19.70 9.94 -5.15
C LEU A 162 20.52 11.15 -4.71
N SER A 163 21.59 10.94 -3.94
CA SER A 163 22.71 11.89 -3.88
C SER A 163 23.93 11.25 -3.24
N LEU A 164 24.98 11.09 -4.05
CA LEU A 164 26.36 10.69 -3.76
C LEU A 164 26.74 9.24 -4.14
N PRO A 165 28.00 8.99 -4.56
CA PRO A 165 28.43 7.78 -5.28
C PRO A 165 28.64 6.54 -4.38
N LEU A 166 27.74 6.33 -3.42
CA LEU A 166 27.65 5.11 -2.65
C LEU A 166 26.17 4.72 -2.61
N LEU A 167 25.83 3.69 -3.37
CA LEU A 167 24.55 2.97 -3.31
C LEU A 167 24.38 2.36 -1.91
N LEU A 168 23.81 3.13 -1.00
CA LEU A 168 23.26 2.62 0.24
C LEU A 168 21.74 2.55 0.05
N GLU A 169 21.24 1.37 -0.26
CA GLU A 169 19.80 1.08 -0.19
C GLU A 169 19.38 1.09 1.28
N PHE A 170 18.70 2.15 1.70
CA PHE A 170 18.06 2.19 2.99
C PHE A 170 16.59 1.80 2.83
N SER A 171 16.22 0.63 3.32
CA SER A 171 14.83 0.31 3.59
C SER A 171 14.41 1.06 4.87
N PHE A 172 13.64 2.13 4.73
CA PHE A 172 13.03 2.78 5.88
C PHE A 172 11.71 2.10 6.21
N VAL A 173 11.65 1.47 7.36
CA VAL A 173 10.39 1.10 7.99
C VAL A 173 9.87 2.37 8.65
N VAL A 174 8.90 3.02 8.03
CA VAL A 174 8.16 4.10 8.69
C VAL A 174 7.13 3.45 9.58
N SER A 175 7.56 3.08 10.79
CA SER A 175 6.62 2.69 11.83
C SER A 175 6.16 3.97 12.52
N TYR A 176 5.04 4.52 12.07
CA TYR A 176 4.34 5.52 12.84
C TYR A 176 3.43 4.80 13.85
N HIS A 177 4.00 4.33 14.93
CA HIS A 177 3.28 4.24 16.18
C HIS A 177 3.67 5.43 17.02
N ALA A 178 2.82 6.42 16.91
CA ALA A 178 2.46 7.36 17.93
C ALA A 178 3.55 8.06 18.72
N VAL A 179 3.55 9.23 18.56
CA VAL A 179 3.75 10.22 19.61
C VAL A 179 2.39 10.53 20.24
N LEU A 180 1.78 9.58 20.94
CA LEU A 180 0.68 9.84 21.89
C LEU A 180 0.50 8.60 22.80
N ASP A 181 1.48 8.27 23.55
CA ASP A 181 1.41 7.77 24.93
C ASP A 181 2.82 7.38 25.41
N VAL A 182 3.58 8.34 25.88
CA VAL A 182 4.96 8.15 26.35
C VAL A 182 4.96 7.83 27.85
N SER A 183 3.95 7.24 28.42
CA SER A 183 4.02 6.96 29.85
C SER A 183 3.86 5.53 30.32
N ASP A 184 3.31 4.57 29.55
CA ASP A 184 3.03 3.27 30.19
C ASP A 184 3.33 1.98 29.39
N HIS A 185 3.95 1.99 28.22
CA HIS A 185 4.09 0.74 27.43
C HIS A 185 5.47 0.41 26.89
N TYR A 186 6.56 0.89 27.49
CA TYR A 186 7.94 0.60 27.04
C TYR A 186 8.37 -0.86 27.21
N TYR A 187 7.62 -1.70 27.89
CA TYR A 187 8.04 -3.08 28.26
C TYR A 187 7.43 -4.21 27.43
N HIS A 188 6.50 -3.95 26.50
CA HIS A 188 5.87 -5.03 25.74
C HIS A 188 6.28 -5.12 24.26
N HIS A 189 7.03 -4.17 23.73
CA HIS A 189 7.38 -4.11 22.30
C HIS A 189 8.59 -4.95 21.87
N GLU A 190 9.48 -5.32 22.77
CA GLU A 190 10.68 -6.10 22.38
C GLU A 190 10.38 -7.54 21.91
N ARG A 191 9.25 -8.12 22.23
CA ARG A 191 8.91 -9.49 21.82
C ARG A 191 8.30 -9.61 20.43
N MET A 192 7.81 -8.54 19.82
CA MET A 192 7.21 -8.58 18.50
C MET A 192 8.24 -8.47 17.35
N PHE A 193 9.41 -7.90 17.64
CA PHE A 193 10.47 -7.73 16.63
C PHE A 193 11.31 -9.00 16.38
N HIS A 194 11.21 -10.02 17.21
CA HIS A 194 12.01 -11.24 17.06
C HIS A 194 11.42 -12.32 16.16
N SER A 195 10.20 -12.20 15.67
CA SER A 195 9.57 -13.25 14.85
C SER A 195 9.46 -12.93 13.37
N VAL A 196 9.78 -11.71 12.92
CA VAL A 196 9.77 -11.36 11.50
C VAL A 196 11.21 -11.18 11.02
N ARG A 197 11.85 -12.27 10.61
CA ARG A 197 13.06 -12.21 9.79
C ARG A 197 12.67 -11.72 8.41
N PHE A 198 12.77 -10.43 8.17
CA PHE A 198 12.76 -9.90 6.82
C PHE A 198 14.06 -10.32 6.13
N HIS A 199 13.97 -11.30 5.25
CA HIS A 199 14.98 -11.44 4.21
C HIS A 199 14.81 -10.22 3.31
N SER A 200 15.90 -9.48 3.13
CA SER A 200 15.93 -8.32 2.23
C SER A 200 15.47 -8.74 0.83
N PHE A 201 14.34 -8.20 0.40
CA PHE A 201 13.88 -8.37 -0.96
C PHE A 201 14.77 -7.53 -1.88
N HIS A 202 15.68 -8.18 -2.57
CA HIS A 202 16.41 -7.58 -3.70
C HIS A 202 15.51 -7.65 -4.93
N LEU A 203 14.72 -6.63 -5.16
CA LEU A 203 14.16 -6.37 -6.47
C LEU A 203 15.29 -5.77 -7.34
N ASN A 204 15.81 -6.56 -8.26
CA ASN A 204 16.82 -6.12 -9.21
C ASN A 204 16.16 -5.17 -10.24
N TYR A 205 16.14 -3.88 -9.94
CA TYR A 205 15.59 -2.80 -10.78
C TYR A 205 16.51 -2.43 -11.97
N ASN A 206 17.68 -3.07 -12.11
CA ASN A 206 18.70 -2.69 -13.08
C ASN A 206 18.36 -2.98 -14.56
N ASN A 207 17.19 -3.55 -14.88
CA ASN A 207 16.84 -3.86 -16.27
C ASN A 207 15.94 -2.81 -16.96
N TYR A 208 15.69 -1.64 -16.32
CA TYR A 208 14.72 -0.67 -16.87
C TYR A 208 15.29 0.69 -17.25
N ILE A 209 16.63 0.91 -17.19
CA ILE A 209 17.23 2.23 -17.51
C ILE A 209 17.90 2.27 -18.87
N ASP A 210 18.15 1.14 -19.52
CA ASP A 210 18.79 1.10 -20.86
C ASP A 210 17.83 0.60 -21.94
N SER A 211 17.03 1.50 -22.45
CA SER A 211 16.48 1.40 -23.81
C SER A 211 16.37 2.80 -24.41
N PRO A 212 16.89 3.00 -25.64
CA PRO A 212 17.13 4.30 -26.27
C PRO A 212 15.85 5.08 -26.53
#